data_718e7c321c74614be3f54c25f93644e8
#
_entry.id   718e7c321c74614be3f54c25f93644e8
#
_cell.length_a   1.000
_cell.length_b   1.000
_cell.length_c   1.000
_cell.angle_alpha   90.00
_cell.angle_beta   90.00
_cell.angle_gamma   90.00
#
_symmetry.space_group_name_H-M   'P 1'
#
loop_
_entity.id
_entity.type
_entity.pdbx_description
1 polymer ?
#
loop_
_entity_poly.entity_id
_entity_poly.type
_entity_poly.pdbx_seq_one_letter_code
_entity_poly.pdbx_strand_id
1 'polypeptide(L)'
;MGCTHDCSSCGENCSGKTNSPESLIEKLNDLSSVKKVIAVVSGKGGVGKSMVTSMMAVTFNRRGFKTAVLDADVTGPSIPKAFGLKGKCLGNEFGIIPRTSKTGIDVMSVNLLLKNETDPVIWRGPVIANTVKQFWKDVIWKDVDYMFVDMPPGTGDVPLTVFQSLPVDGIIVVTSPQDLVSMIVGKAVKMAEMMNVPILGIVENYSYFMCPDCGKKYSIFGESHIDEIAKEYGTDVLAKLPIDPDMAKCADTGTVELYPGNLLEEAADIIENKLNK
;
A
#
# COMPACT_ATOMS: atom_id res chain seq x y z
N MET A 1 -47.28 -11.55 -9.84
CA MET A 1 -47.21 -10.31 -9.10
C MET A 1 -45.86 -9.68 -9.45
N GLY A 2 -45.82 -8.49 -10.02
CA GLY A 2 -44.58 -7.86 -10.46
C GLY A 2 -43.84 -7.24 -9.29
N CYS A 3 -42.52 -7.40 -9.23
CA CYS A 3 -41.65 -6.80 -8.23
C CYS A 3 -41.68 -5.28 -8.42
N THR A 4 -41.95 -4.52 -7.33
CA THR A 4 -42.01 -3.04 -7.34
C THR A 4 -40.66 -2.39 -7.20
N HIS A 5 -39.57 -3.16 -7.16
CA HIS A 5 -38.15 -2.70 -6.96
C HIS A 5 -37.90 -1.86 -5.71
N ASP A 6 -38.80 -1.80 -4.75
CA ASP A 6 -38.56 -1.20 -3.45
C ASP A 6 -38.11 -2.28 -2.46
N CYS A 7 -36.76 -2.37 -2.27
CA CYS A 7 -36.13 -3.39 -1.44
C CYS A 7 -36.13 -3.08 0.05
N SER A 8 -36.56 -1.89 0.47
CA SER A 8 -36.54 -1.48 1.88
C SER A 8 -37.65 -2.10 2.72
N SER A 9 -38.75 -2.59 2.08
CA SER A 9 -39.91 -3.18 2.74
C SER A 9 -40.21 -4.64 2.34
N CYS A 10 -39.37 -5.26 1.50
CA CYS A 10 -39.59 -6.59 0.98
C CYS A 10 -38.95 -7.68 1.85
N GLY A 11 -39.76 -8.60 2.38
CA GLY A 11 -39.29 -9.74 3.20
C GLY A 11 -38.80 -10.96 2.43
N GLU A 12 -38.74 -10.93 1.07
CA GLU A 12 -38.32 -12.06 0.27
C GLU A 12 -36.83 -12.06 -0.07
N ASN A 13 -36.22 -13.26 -0.10
CA ASN A 13 -34.85 -13.48 -0.51
C ASN A 13 -34.71 -13.42 -2.03
N CYS A 14 -34.58 -12.24 -2.61
CA CYS A 14 -34.28 -12.08 -4.03
C CYS A 14 -32.76 -12.23 -4.28
N SER A 15 -32.39 -13.03 -5.27
CA SER A 15 -31.00 -13.18 -5.78
C SER A 15 -30.41 -11.89 -6.38
N GLY A 16 -31.10 -10.75 -6.30
CA GLY A 16 -30.73 -9.44 -6.81
C GLY A 16 -30.54 -8.36 -5.72
N LYS A 17 -30.43 -8.72 -4.42
CA LYS A 17 -29.98 -7.74 -3.41
C LYS A 17 -28.55 -7.36 -3.72
N THR A 18 -28.35 -6.17 -4.27
CA THR A 18 -27.03 -5.54 -4.30
C THR A 18 -26.57 -5.42 -2.84
N ASN A 19 -25.56 -6.19 -2.48
CA ASN A 19 -24.92 -6.05 -1.19
C ASN A 19 -24.45 -4.60 -1.04
N SER A 20 -24.72 -3.95 0.09
CA SER A 20 -24.15 -2.66 0.39
C SER A 20 -22.61 -2.78 0.36
N PRO A 21 -21.87 -1.72 0.00
CA PRO A 21 -20.40 -1.77 -0.02
C PRO A 21 -19.79 -2.33 1.29
N GLU A 22 -20.38 -2.04 2.43
CA GLU A 22 -19.98 -2.56 3.75
C GLU A 22 -20.08 -4.10 3.87
N SER A 23 -20.96 -4.75 3.09
CA SER A 23 -21.13 -6.21 3.10
C SER A 23 -20.01 -6.96 2.35
N LEU A 24 -19.12 -6.25 1.64
CA LEU A 24 -18.01 -6.85 0.89
C LEU A 24 -16.69 -6.85 1.66
N ILE A 25 -16.60 -6.10 2.78
CA ILE A 25 -15.41 -6.07 3.63
C ILE A 25 -15.26 -7.43 4.32
N GLU A 26 -14.10 -8.03 4.13
CA GLU A 26 -13.77 -9.33 4.72
C GLU A 26 -13.50 -9.16 6.23
N LYS A 27 -13.95 -10.14 7.02
CA LYS A 27 -13.66 -10.17 8.45
C LYS A 27 -12.18 -10.46 8.68
N LEU A 28 -11.55 -9.70 9.55
CA LEU A 28 -10.19 -9.95 10.01
C LEU A 28 -10.12 -11.27 10.82
N ASN A 29 -8.97 -11.93 10.86
CA ASN A 29 -8.72 -13.08 11.73
C ASN A 29 -9.08 -12.76 13.19
N ASP A 30 -9.72 -13.68 13.89
CA ASP A 30 -10.21 -13.46 15.27
C ASP A 30 -9.10 -13.18 16.30
N LEU A 31 -7.86 -13.54 15.99
CA LEU A 31 -6.67 -13.27 16.81
C LEU A 31 -5.90 -12.01 16.37
N SER A 32 -6.54 -11.17 15.56
CA SER A 32 -5.92 -10.00 14.95
C SER A 32 -6.64 -8.71 15.30
N SER A 33 -5.87 -7.63 15.40
CA SER A 33 -6.36 -6.27 15.56
C SER A 33 -5.52 -5.34 14.67
N VAL A 34 -6.15 -4.61 13.75
CA VAL A 34 -5.50 -3.62 12.89
C VAL A 34 -6.27 -2.33 13.02
N LYS A 35 -5.62 -1.26 13.52
CA LYS A 35 -6.30 0.01 13.81
C LYS A 35 -6.45 0.88 12.57
N LYS A 36 -5.41 0.96 11.74
CA LYS A 36 -5.38 1.80 10.54
C LYS A 36 -4.78 1.03 9.36
N VAL A 37 -5.46 1.09 8.23
CA VAL A 37 -5.03 0.45 6.96
C VAL A 37 -4.79 1.54 5.92
N ILE A 38 -3.57 1.65 5.42
CA ILE A 38 -3.15 2.66 4.44
C ILE A 38 -2.72 1.96 3.16
N ALA A 39 -3.43 2.21 2.07
CA ALA A 39 -3.07 1.68 0.77
C ALA A 39 -2.05 2.59 0.07
N VAL A 40 -0.98 2.02 -0.45
CA VAL A 40 0.02 2.73 -1.25
C VAL A 40 -0.17 2.34 -2.71
N VAL A 41 -0.54 3.30 -3.54
CA VAL A 41 -0.90 3.08 -4.95
C VAL A 41 0.03 3.83 -5.89
N SER A 42 0.15 3.34 -7.11
CA SER A 42 0.83 4.05 -8.20
C SER A 42 0.14 3.80 -9.53
N GLY A 43 0.16 4.79 -10.42
CA GLY A 43 -0.46 4.65 -11.75
C GLY A 43 0.37 3.83 -12.74
N LYS A 44 1.66 3.62 -12.47
CA LYS A 44 2.57 2.81 -13.30
C LYS A 44 3.59 2.07 -12.43
N GLY A 45 4.18 1.02 -12.98
CA GLY A 45 5.32 0.33 -12.37
C GLY A 45 6.60 1.16 -12.39
N GLY A 46 7.54 0.85 -11.51
CA GLY A 46 8.89 1.44 -11.52
C GLY A 46 9.02 2.82 -10.87
N VAL A 47 7.97 3.37 -10.26
CA VAL A 47 8.04 4.65 -9.52
C VAL A 47 8.57 4.53 -8.10
N GLY A 48 8.93 3.33 -7.67
CA GLY A 48 9.41 3.07 -6.30
C GLY A 48 8.32 2.95 -5.23
N LYS A 49 7.10 2.59 -5.62
CA LYS A 49 5.96 2.38 -4.71
C LYS A 49 6.32 1.51 -3.51
N SER A 50 6.84 0.31 -3.74
CA SER A 50 7.19 -0.65 -2.67
C SER A 50 8.32 -0.15 -1.76
N MET A 51 9.23 0.69 -2.31
CA MET A 51 10.23 1.40 -1.51
C MET A 51 9.56 2.39 -0.56
N VAL A 52 8.66 3.23 -1.08
CA VAL A 52 7.89 4.19 -0.27
C VAL A 52 7.06 3.45 0.79
N THR A 53 6.39 2.35 0.42
CA THR A 53 5.64 1.50 1.36
C THR A 53 6.53 0.99 2.49
N SER A 54 7.71 0.45 2.16
CA SER A 54 8.67 -0.05 3.15
C SER A 54 9.16 1.06 4.06
N MET A 55 9.54 2.23 3.50
CA MET A 55 10.03 3.36 4.27
C MET A 55 8.95 3.98 5.16
N MET A 56 7.68 4.02 4.72
CA MET A 56 6.57 4.44 5.57
C MET A 56 6.42 3.51 6.77
N ALA A 57 6.42 2.19 6.56
CA ALA A 57 6.36 1.22 7.64
C ALA A 57 7.53 1.37 8.63
N VAL A 58 8.76 1.59 8.12
CA VAL A 58 9.96 1.84 8.93
C VAL A 58 9.83 3.15 9.73
N THR A 59 9.35 4.24 9.10
CA THR A 59 9.16 5.54 9.76
C THR A 59 8.18 5.43 10.93
N PHE A 60 7.01 4.81 10.71
CA PHE A 60 6.02 4.61 11.77
C PHE A 60 6.52 3.64 12.87
N ASN A 61 7.27 2.61 12.50
CA ASN A 61 7.88 1.70 13.48
C ASN A 61 8.91 2.43 14.36
N ARG A 62 9.74 3.32 13.79
CA ARG A 62 10.70 4.15 14.54
C ARG A 62 10.03 5.13 15.51
N ARG A 63 8.79 5.52 15.23
CA ARG A 63 7.94 6.32 16.12
C ARG A 63 7.32 5.50 17.26
N GLY A 64 7.58 4.19 17.30
CA GLY A 64 7.09 3.30 18.35
C GLY A 64 5.74 2.64 18.05
N PHE A 65 5.18 2.82 16.85
CA PHE A 65 3.96 2.13 16.45
C PHE A 65 4.26 0.69 16.02
N LYS A 66 3.33 -0.23 16.32
CA LYS A 66 3.35 -1.58 15.75
C LYS A 66 2.90 -1.52 14.30
N THR A 67 3.78 -1.82 13.38
CA THR A 67 3.52 -1.71 11.94
C THR A 67 3.52 -3.05 11.24
N ALA A 68 2.73 -3.14 10.17
CA ALA A 68 2.71 -4.28 9.28
C ALA A 68 2.72 -3.84 7.82
N VAL A 69 3.22 -4.71 6.95
CA VAL A 69 3.16 -4.56 5.49
C VAL A 69 2.46 -5.77 4.88
N LEU A 70 1.37 -5.51 4.17
CA LEU A 70 0.68 -6.47 3.34
C LEU A 70 1.08 -6.20 1.88
N ASP A 71 1.88 -7.10 1.31
CA ASP A 71 2.32 -7.03 -0.09
C ASP A 71 1.24 -7.62 -1.00
N ALA A 72 0.46 -6.75 -1.61
CA ALA A 72 -0.58 -7.10 -2.58
C ALA A 72 -0.08 -7.06 -4.04
N ASP A 73 1.17 -6.64 -4.28
CA ASP A 73 1.81 -6.71 -5.60
C ASP A 73 2.39 -8.11 -5.86
N VAL A 74 1.50 -9.06 -6.06
CA VAL A 74 1.83 -10.48 -6.23
C VAL A 74 2.71 -10.74 -7.44
N THR A 75 2.69 -9.85 -8.43
CA THR A 75 3.43 -10.01 -9.69
C THR A 75 4.88 -9.55 -9.63
N GLY A 76 5.20 -8.65 -8.70
CA GLY A 76 6.55 -8.11 -8.51
C GLY A 76 6.89 -7.93 -7.03
N PRO A 77 6.76 -8.98 -6.18
CA PRO A 77 6.86 -8.85 -4.74
C PRO A 77 8.29 -8.50 -4.32
N SER A 78 8.51 -7.24 -3.97
CA SER A 78 9.82 -6.69 -3.58
C SER A 78 9.97 -6.46 -2.07
N ILE A 79 8.86 -6.45 -1.33
CA ILE A 79 8.83 -6.15 0.11
C ILE A 79 9.68 -7.13 0.94
N PRO A 80 9.54 -8.48 0.81
CA PRO A 80 10.36 -9.40 1.59
C PRO A 80 11.87 -9.21 1.36
N LYS A 81 12.26 -8.93 0.11
CA LYS A 81 13.66 -8.66 -0.25
C LYS A 81 14.18 -7.41 0.45
N ALA A 82 13.42 -6.31 0.44
CA ALA A 82 13.80 -5.04 1.05
C ALA A 82 14.03 -5.16 2.56
N PHE A 83 13.24 -5.99 3.26
CA PHE A 83 13.39 -6.30 4.68
C PHE A 83 14.35 -7.44 4.98
N GLY A 84 14.95 -8.07 3.96
CA GLY A 84 15.87 -9.21 4.13
C GLY A 84 15.20 -10.45 4.72
N LEU A 85 13.89 -10.60 4.52
CA LEU A 85 13.13 -11.73 5.02
C LEU A 85 13.35 -12.94 4.12
N LYS A 86 13.73 -14.05 4.73
CA LYS A 86 13.97 -15.32 4.06
C LYS A 86 13.13 -16.42 4.69
N GLY A 87 12.85 -17.44 3.89
CA GLY A 87 12.08 -18.60 4.32
C GLY A 87 10.57 -18.32 4.29
N LYS A 88 9.79 -19.35 4.64
CA LYS A 88 8.34 -19.35 4.50
C LYS A 88 7.63 -18.89 5.75
N CYS A 89 6.44 -18.33 5.56
CA CYS A 89 5.47 -18.20 6.64
C CYS A 89 5.04 -19.59 7.12
N LEU A 90 4.85 -19.72 8.42
CA LEU A 90 4.33 -20.92 9.06
C LEU A 90 2.84 -20.73 9.32
N GLY A 91 2.07 -21.79 9.20
CA GLY A 91 0.66 -21.82 9.59
C GLY A 91 0.44 -22.75 10.78
N ASN A 92 -0.62 -22.49 11.52
CA ASN A 92 -1.18 -23.37 12.55
C ASN A 92 -2.71 -23.45 12.36
N GLU A 93 -3.41 -24.10 13.28
CA GLU A 93 -4.85 -24.26 13.25
C GLU A 93 -5.64 -22.93 13.33
N PHE A 94 -5.00 -21.84 13.77
CA PHE A 94 -5.60 -20.52 13.90
C PHE A 94 -5.33 -19.59 12.71
N GLY A 95 -4.34 -19.89 11.88
CA GLY A 95 -4.01 -19.07 10.72
C GLY A 95 -2.53 -19.09 10.33
N ILE A 96 -2.17 -18.16 9.46
CA ILE A 96 -0.81 -17.96 8.96
C ILE A 96 -0.10 -16.94 9.85
N ILE A 97 1.11 -17.26 10.28
CA ILE A 97 1.96 -16.35 11.04
C ILE A 97 2.80 -15.53 10.04
N PRO A 98 2.68 -14.19 10.00
CA PRO A 98 3.49 -13.36 9.13
C PRO A 98 4.97 -13.45 9.49
N ARG A 99 5.85 -13.06 8.59
CA ARG A 99 7.28 -12.92 8.92
C ARG A 99 7.53 -11.59 9.58
N THR A 100 8.22 -11.61 10.69
CA THR A 100 8.59 -10.39 11.42
C THR A 100 10.00 -9.97 11.04
N SER A 101 10.21 -8.71 10.73
CA SER A 101 11.50 -8.11 10.41
C SER A 101 12.38 -7.93 11.66
N LYS A 102 13.61 -7.44 11.48
CA LYS A 102 14.55 -7.27 12.60
C LYS A 102 14.09 -6.21 13.61
N THR A 103 13.35 -5.20 13.18
CA THR A 103 12.81 -4.14 14.05
C THR A 103 11.38 -4.39 14.51
N GLY A 104 10.79 -5.53 14.15
CA GLY A 104 9.47 -5.92 14.63
C GLY A 104 8.32 -5.58 13.68
N ILE A 105 8.59 -5.28 12.40
CA ILE A 105 7.56 -5.04 11.39
C ILE A 105 7.06 -6.39 10.85
N ASP A 106 5.76 -6.64 10.91
CA ASP A 106 5.17 -7.86 10.38
C ASP A 106 4.92 -7.73 8.87
N VAL A 107 5.34 -8.73 8.11
CA VAL A 107 5.26 -8.72 6.64
C VAL A 107 4.59 -9.98 6.14
N MET A 108 3.63 -9.82 5.24
CA MET A 108 3.02 -10.90 4.47
C MET A 108 3.10 -10.60 2.99
N SER A 109 3.60 -11.58 2.22
CA SER A 109 3.72 -11.54 0.77
C SER A 109 3.58 -12.96 0.21
N VAL A 110 3.15 -13.05 -1.04
CA VAL A 110 3.06 -14.35 -1.72
C VAL A 110 4.41 -15.07 -1.79
N ASN A 111 5.51 -14.33 -1.93
CA ASN A 111 6.87 -14.90 -1.96
C ASN A 111 7.23 -15.68 -0.68
N LEU A 112 6.62 -15.29 0.44
CA LEU A 112 6.82 -16.01 1.71
C LEU A 112 6.00 -17.31 1.81
N LEU A 113 5.23 -17.66 0.78
CA LEU A 113 4.48 -18.92 0.67
C LEU A 113 5.05 -19.85 -0.42
N LEU A 114 5.76 -19.29 -1.41
CA LEU A 114 6.31 -20.07 -2.54
C LEU A 114 7.42 -21.03 -2.11
N LYS A 115 7.60 -22.10 -2.86
CA LYS A 115 8.69 -23.07 -2.61
C LYS A 115 10.07 -22.44 -2.85
N ASN A 116 10.21 -21.71 -3.95
CA ASN A 116 11.40 -20.95 -4.29
C ASN A 116 10.99 -19.50 -4.57
N GLU A 117 11.82 -18.54 -4.16
CA GLU A 117 11.58 -17.11 -4.38
C GLU A 117 11.49 -16.73 -5.87
N THR A 118 12.08 -17.56 -6.74
CA THR A 118 12.10 -17.38 -8.20
C THR A 118 10.98 -18.10 -8.93
N ASP A 119 10.10 -18.81 -8.20
CA ASP A 119 8.98 -19.48 -8.83
C ASP A 119 8.02 -18.44 -9.43
N PRO A 120 7.70 -18.51 -10.73
CA PRO A 120 6.81 -17.51 -11.34
C PRO A 120 5.39 -17.66 -10.82
N VAL A 121 4.81 -16.55 -10.39
CA VAL A 121 3.39 -16.49 -10.01
C VAL A 121 2.59 -16.16 -11.27
N ILE A 122 2.09 -17.19 -11.96
CA ILE A 122 1.27 -17.05 -13.17
C ILE A 122 -0.22 -17.08 -12.75
N TRP A 123 -0.65 -16.06 -12.02
CA TRP A 123 -2.03 -15.97 -11.57
C TRP A 123 -2.81 -14.91 -12.35
N ARG A 124 -4.07 -15.17 -12.57
CA ARG A 124 -5.00 -14.18 -13.15
C ARG A 124 -5.57 -13.28 -12.06
N GLY A 125 -6.02 -12.08 -12.42
CA GLY A 125 -6.54 -11.08 -11.50
C GLY A 125 -7.43 -11.60 -10.37
N PRO A 126 -8.46 -12.44 -10.64
CA PRO A 126 -9.32 -12.98 -9.57
C PRO A 126 -8.59 -13.84 -8.54
N VAL A 127 -7.55 -14.58 -8.95
CA VAL A 127 -6.74 -15.39 -8.02
C VAL A 127 -5.90 -14.48 -7.14
N ILE A 128 -5.28 -13.45 -7.73
CA ILE A 128 -4.50 -12.45 -6.99
C ILE A 128 -5.36 -11.75 -5.94
N ALA A 129 -6.53 -11.27 -6.35
CA ALA A 129 -7.48 -10.61 -5.46
C ALA A 129 -7.91 -11.50 -4.29
N ASN A 130 -8.21 -12.78 -4.56
CA ASN A 130 -8.55 -13.75 -3.52
C ASN A 130 -7.38 -14.02 -2.57
N THR A 131 -6.14 -14.04 -3.08
CA THR A 131 -4.96 -14.22 -2.23
C THR A 131 -4.78 -13.04 -1.28
N VAL A 132 -4.98 -11.80 -1.73
CA VAL A 132 -4.92 -10.62 -0.85
C VAL A 132 -6.01 -10.68 0.22
N LYS A 133 -7.23 -11.11 -0.13
CA LYS A 133 -8.30 -11.36 0.85
C LYS A 133 -7.91 -12.41 1.87
N GLN A 134 -7.26 -13.50 1.44
CA GLN A 134 -6.75 -14.52 2.35
C GLN A 134 -5.66 -13.96 3.27
N PHE A 135 -4.77 -13.09 2.78
CA PHE A 135 -3.77 -12.44 3.64
C PHE A 135 -4.41 -11.56 4.71
N TRP A 136 -5.53 -10.93 4.42
CA TRP A 136 -6.29 -10.19 5.43
C TRP A 136 -6.96 -11.13 6.44
N LYS A 137 -7.64 -12.16 5.97
CA LYS A 137 -8.52 -13.02 6.75
C LYS A 137 -7.78 -14.12 7.50
N ASP A 138 -6.78 -14.75 6.88
CA ASP A 138 -6.15 -15.97 7.39
C ASP A 138 -4.82 -15.70 8.10
N VAL A 139 -4.23 -14.50 7.96
CA VAL A 139 -3.00 -14.12 8.65
C VAL A 139 -3.32 -13.58 10.04
N ILE A 140 -2.52 -13.99 11.02
CA ILE A 140 -2.62 -13.54 12.41
C ILE A 140 -1.78 -12.27 12.58
N TRP A 141 -2.40 -11.11 12.41
CA TRP A 141 -1.75 -9.79 12.49
C TRP A 141 -1.53 -9.29 13.93
N LYS A 142 -2.05 -10.00 14.93
CA LYS A 142 -2.00 -9.59 16.35
C LYS A 142 -2.50 -8.14 16.55
N ASP A 143 -1.69 -7.30 17.21
CA ASP A 143 -2.00 -5.90 17.48
C ASP A 143 -1.16 -5.01 16.56
N VAL A 144 -1.75 -4.51 15.48
CA VAL A 144 -1.13 -3.60 14.51
C VAL A 144 -1.75 -2.22 14.64
N ASP A 145 -0.92 -1.19 14.82
CA ASP A 145 -1.40 0.19 14.83
C ASP A 145 -1.59 0.70 13.40
N TYR A 146 -0.61 0.46 12.52
CA TYR A 146 -0.66 0.87 11.11
C TYR A 146 -0.24 -0.26 10.19
N MET A 147 -1.11 -0.61 9.27
CA MET A 147 -0.83 -1.53 8.18
C MET A 147 -0.67 -0.77 6.86
N PHE A 148 0.46 -0.96 6.19
CA PHE A 148 0.68 -0.44 4.85
C PHE A 148 0.45 -1.55 3.82
N VAL A 149 -0.46 -1.30 2.86
CA VAL A 149 -0.77 -2.25 1.79
C VAL A 149 -0.07 -1.81 0.52
N ASP A 150 0.92 -2.58 0.09
CA ASP A 150 1.64 -2.33 -1.18
C ASP A 150 0.79 -2.84 -2.34
N MET A 151 0.11 -1.94 -3.04
CA MET A 151 -0.84 -2.27 -4.09
C MET A 151 -0.14 -2.60 -5.41
N PRO A 152 -0.71 -3.46 -6.26
CA PRO A 152 -0.20 -3.60 -7.62
C PRO A 152 -0.30 -2.28 -8.39
N PRO A 153 0.56 -2.03 -9.39
CA PRO A 153 0.51 -0.79 -10.16
C PRO A 153 -0.76 -0.70 -11.02
N GLY A 154 -1.25 0.51 -11.23
CA GLY A 154 -2.43 0.80 -12.04
C GLY A 154 -3.74 0.85 -11.25
N THR A 155 -4.84 0.94 -11.97
CA THR A 155 -6.21 1.11 -11.44
C THR A 155 -7.14 -0.02 -11.93
N GLY A 156 -6.60 -1.23 -12.07
CA GLY A 156 -7.34 -2.40 -12.57
C GLY A 156 -8.17 -3.12 -11.51
N ASP A 157 -8.62 -4.34 -11.83
CA ASP A 157 -9.55 -5.13 -11.01
C ASP A 157 -8.97 -5.51 -9.63
N VAL A 158 -7.65 -5.73 -9.54
CA VAL A 158 -7.02 -6.14 -8.26
C VAL A 158 -7.06 -5.01 -7.23
N PRO A 159 -6.60 -3.77 -7.53
CA PRO A 159 -6.80 -2.64 -6.64
C PRO A 159 -8.26 -2.45 -6.20
N LEU A 160 -9.21 -2.48 -7.13
CA LEU A 160 -10.63 -2.35 -6.81
C LEU A 160 -11.10 -3.41 -5.82
N THR A 161 -10.73 -4.66 -6.05
CA THR A 161 -11.12 -5.77 -5.15
C THR A 161 -10.51 -5.59 -3.76
N VAL A 162 -9.25 -5.14 -3.66
CA VAL A 162 -8.61 -4.86 -2.37
C VAL A 162 -9.37 -3.77 -1.62
N PHE A 163 -9.68 -2.64 -2.26
CA PHE A 163 -10.46 -1.56 -1.66
C PHE A 163 -11.86 -1.97 -1.23
N GLN A 164 -12.49 -2.90 -1.94
CA GLN A 164 -13.80 -3.43 -1.58
C GLN A 164 -13.75 -4.44 -0.43
N SER A 165 -12.59 -5.03 -0.18
CA SER A 165 -12.46 -6.18 0.74
C SER A 165 -11.74 -5.82 2.05
N LEU A 166 -10.88 -4.80 2.05
CA LEU A 166 -10.15 -4.33 3.22
C LEU A 166 -10.72 -2.98 3.69
N PRO A 167 -10.79 -2.74 5.00
CA PRO A 167 -11.24 -1.47 5.56
C PRO A 167 -10.11 -0.41 5.44
N VAL A 168 -9.90 0.10 4.24
CA VAL A 168 -8.83 1.07 3.97
C VAL A 168 -9.22 2.44 4.50
N ASP A 169 -8.40 2.99 5.43
CA ASP A 169 -8.59 4.31 6.05
C ASP A 169 -8.07 5.46 5.20
N GLY A 170 -7.16 5.19 4.26
CA GLY A 170 -6.62 6.22 3.37
C GLY A 170 -5.63 5.72 2.33
N ILE A 171 -5.37 6.56 1.35
CA ILE A 171 -4.54 6.24 0.18
C ILE A 171 -3.35 7.19 0.11
N ILE A 172 -2.15 6.65 -0.07
CA ILE A 172 -0.95 7.39 -0.49
C ILE A 172 -0.71 7.12 -1.96
N VAL A 173 -0.63 8.17 -2.78
CA VAL A 173 -0.32 8.07 -4.21
C VAL A 173 1.17 8.27 -4.42
N VAL A 174 1.86 7.30 -5.02
CA VAL A 174 3.28 7.39 -5.36
C VAL A 174 3.45 7.65 -6.85
N THR A 175 4.23 8.66 -7.19
CA THR A 175 4.54 9.05 -8.56
C THR A 175 6.01 9.44 -8.70
N SER A 176 6.44 9.83 -9.90
CA SER A 176 7.78 10.35 -10.22
C SER A 176 7.66 11.50 -11.22
N PRO A 177 8.61 12.47 -11.27
CA PRO A 177 8.55 13.62 -12.18
C PRO A 177 8.73 13.18 -13.65
N GLN A 178 7.68 12.70 -14.27
CA GLN A 178 7.64 12.28 -15.66
C GLN A 178 6.31 12.72 -16.25
N ASP A 179 6.24 12.76 -17.58
CA ASP A 179 4.99 13.04 -18.28
C ASP A 179 3.85 12.14 -17.76
N LEU A 180 2.63 12.68 -17.76
CA LEU A 180 1.40 11.99 -17.33
C LEU A 180 1.13 11.95 -15.81
N VAL A 181 1.89 12.65 -14.96
CA VAL A 181 1.64 12.66 -13.50
C VAL A 181 0.21 13.11 -13.18
N SER A 182 -0.28 14.19 -13.81
CA SER A 182 -1.66 14.68 -13.60
C SER A 182 -2.70 13.61 -13.95
N MET A 183 -2.52 12.88 -15.07
CA MET A 183 -3.44 11.80 -15.44
C MET A 183 -3.39 10.63 -14.43
N ILE A 184 -2.20 10.29 -13.92
CA ILE A 184 -2.01 9.21 -12.94
C ILE A 184 -2.70 9.56 -11.62
N VAL A 185 -2.42 10.78 -11.12
CA VAL A 185 -3.04 11.28 -9.90
C VAL A 185 -4.55 11.38 -10.08
N GLY A 186 -5.03 11.92 -11.20
CA GLY A 186 -6.47 12.02 -11.50
C GLY A 186 -7.18 10.67 -11.52
N LYS A 187 -6.54 9.61 -12.02
CA LYS A 187 -7.10 8.24 -11.96
C LYS A 187 -7.17 7.72 -10.53
N ALA A 188 -6.11 7.95 -9.74
CA ALA A 188 -6.09 7.56 -8.33
C ALA A 188 -7.16 8.31 -7.51
N VAL A 189 -7.34 9.61 -7.75
CA VAL A 189 -8.39 10.42 -7.13
C VAL A 189 -9.77 9.87 -7.46
N LYS A 190 -10.07 9.64 -8.73
CA LYS A 190 -11.37 9.07 -9.15
C LYS A 190 -11.63 7.70 -8.53
N MET A 191 -10.61 6.85 -8.44
CA MET A 191 -10.74 5.54 -7.79
C MET A 191 -11.03 5.71 -6.29
N ALA A 192 -10.34 6.62 -5.62
CA ALA A 192 -10.54 6.92 -4.20
C ALA A 192 -11.97 7.44 -3.93
N GLU A 193 -12.46 8.35 -4.77
CA GLU A 193 -13.84 8.85 -4.72
C GLU A 193 -14.87 7.73 -4.89
N MET A 194 -14.69 6.86 -5.89
CA MET A 194 -15.58 5.72 -6.14
C MET A 194 -15.63 4.75 -4.95
N MET A 195 -14.52 4.60 -4.23
CA MET A 195 -14.42 3.72 -3.06
C MET A 195 -14.74 4.44 -1.74
N ASN A 196 -14.99 5.74 -1.79
CA ASN A 196 -15.20 6.59 -0.61
C ASN A 196 -14.05 6.49 0.41
N VAL A 197 -12.81 6.44 -0.10
CA VAL A 197 -11.58 6.39 0.72
C VAL A 197 -10.81 7.70 0.54
N PRO A 198 -10.39 8.39 1.62
CA PRO A 198 -9.68 9.65 1.51
C PRO A 198 -8.27 9.48 0.96
N ILE A 199 -7.80 10.47 0.17
CA ILE A 199 -6.39 10.56 -0.22
C ILE A 199 -5.64 11.29 0.89
N LEU A 200 -4.68 10.61 1.49
CA LEU A 200 -3.81 11.17 2.52
C LEU A 200 -2.79 12.14 1.91
N GLY A 201 -2.35 11.86 0.69
CA GLY A 201 -1.49 12.74 -0.08
C GLY A 201 -0.65 12.02 -1.13
N ILE A 202 0.27 12.77 -1.73
CA ILE A 202 1.11 12.32 -2.84
C ILE A 202 2.57 12.30 -2.39
N VAL A 203 3.30 11.22 -2.70
CA VAL A 203 4.76 11.14 -2.60
C VAL A 203 5.34 11.14 -4.00
N GLU A 204 6.12 12.16 -4.33
CA GLU A 204 6.88 12.19 -5.57
C GLU A 204 8.27 11.60 -5.32
N ASN A 205 8.49 10.38 -5.78
CA ASN A 205 9.79 9.73 -5.70
C ASN A 205 10.65 10.10 -6.92
N TYR A 206 11.98 10.04 -6.76
CA TYR A 206 12.95 10.45 -7.80
C TYR A 206 12.81 11.91 -8.23
N SER A 207 12.36 12.77 -7.32
CA SER A 207 12.08 14.18 -7.58
C SER A 207 13.33 14.95 -7.98
N TYR A 208 14.47 14.62 -7.39
CA TYR A 208 15.75 15.26 -7.68
C TYR A 208 16.92 14.35 -7.32
N PHE A 209 18.09 14.67 -7.86
CA PHE A 209 19.38 14.11 -7.45
C PHE A 209 20.20 15.17 -6.75
N MET A 210 20.77 14.84 -5.60
CA MET A 210 21.70 15.70 -4.87
C MET A 210 23.14 15.36 -5.26
N CYS A 211 23.86 16.30 -5.85
CA CYS A 211 25.28 16.09 -6.16
C CYS A 211 26.07 15.90 -4.85
N PRO A 212 26.80 14.80 -4.69
CA PRO A 212 27.55 14.54 -3.46
C PRO A 212 28.73 15.52 -3.26
N ASP A 213 29.28 16.09 -4.33
CA ASP A 213 30.43 16.96 -4.26
C ASP A 213 30.08 18.41 -3.90
N CYS A 214 28.98 18.95 -4.43
CA CYS A 214 28.64 20.36 -4.25
C CYS A 214 27.26 20.62 -3.66
N GLY A 215 26.46 19.59 -3.37
CA GLY A 215 25.11 19.70 -2.78
C GLY A 215 24.06 20.32 -3.71
N LYS A 216 24.38 20.57 -4.98
CA LYS A 216 23.41 21.11 -5.95
C LYS A 216 22.36 20.06 -6.31
N LYS A 217 21.08 20.48 -6.33
CA LYS A 217 19.98 19.65 -6.80
C LYS A 217 19.86 19.67 -8.32
N TYR A 218 19.63 18.52 -8.91
CA TYR A 218 19.39 18.33 -10.32
C TYR A 218 18.07 17.58 -10.55
N SER A 219 17.20 18.11 -11.38
CA SER A 219 15.95 17.49 -11.80
C SER A 219 16.20 16.55 -12.99
N ILE A 220 16.68 15.33 -12.70
CA ILE A 220 17.09 14.35 -13.73
C ILE A 220 15.93 13.99 -14.67
N PHE A 221 14.72 13.91 -14.13
CA PHE A 221 13.51 13.53 -14.89
C PHE A 221 12.64 14.74 -15.27
N GLY A 222 13.19 15.95 -15.26
CA GLY A 222 12.46 17.19 -15.53
C GLY A 222 12.04 17.91 -14.23
N GLU A 223 11.45 19.09 -14.40
CA GLU A 223 10.95 19.86 -13.26
C GLU A 223 9.67 19.24 -12.70
N SER A 224 9.55 19.30 -11.37
CA SER A 224 8.37 18.79 -10.68
C SER A 224 7.21 19.78 -10.77
N HIS A 225 6.05 19.31 -11.20
CA HIS A 225 4.78 20.05 -11.18
C HIS A 225 3.82 19.49 -10.14
N ILE A 226 4.32 18.68 -9.19
CA ILE A 226 3.46 17.94 -8.25
C ILE A 226 2.68 18.88 -7.32
N ASP A 227 3.22 20.04 -6.95
CA ASP A 227 2.53 21.01 -6.08
C ASP A 227 1.29 21.59 -6.78
N GLU A 228 1.40 21.88 -8.08
CA GLU A 228 0.28 22.37 -8.89
C GLU A 228 -0.80 21.28 -9.03
N ILE A 229 -0.37 20.06 -9.28
CA ILE A 229 -1.25 18.90 -9.42
C ILE A 229 -1.94 18.58 -8.08
N ALA A 230 -1.22 18.60 -6.98
CA ALA A 230 -1.79 18.37 -5.65
C ALA A 230 -2.86 19.43 -5.32
N LYS A 231 -2.60 20.70 -5.65
CA LYS A 231 -3.56 21.80 -5.49
C LYS A 231 -4.79 21.64 -6.39
N GLU A 232 -4.61 21.20 -7.64
CA GLU A 232 -5.71 20.92 -8.59
C GLU A 232 -6.67 19.89 -8.03
N TYR A 233 -6.15 18.83 -7.42
CA TYR A 233 -6.93 17.73 -6.85
C TYR A 233 -7.26 17.88 -5.35
N GLY A 234 -6.95 19.01 -4.73
CA GLY A 234 -7.27 19.30 -3.33
C GLY A 234 -6.60 18.35 -2.34
N THR A 235 -5.39 17.88 -2.65
CA THR A 235 -4.60 16.97 -1.79
C THR A 235 -3.25 17.59 -1.43
N ASP A 236 -2.51 16.95 -0.50
CA ASP A 236 -1.21 17.42 -0.04
C ASP A 236 -0.06 16.68 -0.74
N VAL A 237 1.07 17.37 -0.96
CA VAL A 237 2.34 16.71 -1.25
C VAL A 237 2.98 16.30 0.07
N LEU A 238 3.03 14.99 0.33
CA LEU A 238 3.58 14.42 1.56
C LEU A 238 5.12 14.48 1.58
N ALA A 239 5.74 14.21 0.44
CA ALA A 239 7.21 14.27 0.31
C ALA A 239 7.64 14.35 -1.16
N LYS A 240 8.81 14.97 -1.38
CA LYS A 240 9.59 14.89 -2.62
C LYS A 240 10.91 14.20 -2.30
N LEU A 241 11.02 12.93 -2.74
CA LEU A 241 12.16 12.09 -2.40
C LEU A 241 13.27 12.19 -3.44
N PRO A 242 14.55 12.18 -3.02
CA PRO A 242 15.67 12.18 -3.94
C PRO A 242 15.84 10.83 -4.65
N ILE A 243 16.62 10.85 -5.73
CA ILE A 243 17.30 9.66 -6.22
C ILE A 243 18.43 9.38 -5.24
N ASP A 244 18.29 8.34 -4.42
CA ASP A 244 19.22 7.99 -3.36
C ASP A 244 19.79 6.59 -3.57
N PRO A 245 21.08 6.48 -3.98
CA PRO A 245 21.74 5.20 -4.16
C PRO A 245 21.84 4.36 -2.88
N ASP A 246 21.96 4.99 -1.71
CA ASP A 246 22.07 4.27 -0.43
C ASP A 246 20.72 3.64 -0.05
N MET A 247 19.62 4.33 -0.31
CA MET A 247 18.28 3.76 -0.14
C MET A 247 18.08 2.55 -1.07
N ALA A 248 18.45 2.68 -2.34
CA ALA A 248 18.38 1.58 -3.31
C ALA A 248 19.23 0.38 -2.86
N LYS A 249 20.45 0.64 -2.40
CA LYS A 249 21.36 -0.38 -1.84
C LYS A 249 20.75 -1.07 -0.60
N CYS A 250 20.15 -0.30 0.31
CA CYS A 250 19.49 -0.87 1.49
C CYS A 250 18.36 -1.83 1.11
N ALA A 251 17.54 -1.47 0.11
CA ALA A 251 16.50 -2.35 -0.40
C ALA A 251 17.05 -3.63 -1.03
N ASP A 252 18.09 -3.49 -1.86
CA ASP A 252 18.70 -4.63 -2.55
C ASP A 252 19.41 -5.60 -1.61
N THR A 253 19.96 -5.09 -0.52
CA THR A 253 20.67 -5.90 0.49
C THR A 253 19.78 -6.39 1.63
N GLY A 254 18.49 -6.05 1.63
CA GLY A 254 17.55 -6.46 2.68
C GLY A 254 17.78 -5.76 4.01
N THR A 255 18.16 -4.50 3.96
CA THR A 255 18.51 -3.68 5.13
C THR A 255 17.78 -2.33 5.14
N VAL A 256 16.60 -2.27 4.55
CA VAL A 256 15.80 -1.01 4.45
C VAL A 256 15.56 -0.37 5.82
N GLU A 257 15.44 -1.16 6.86
CA GLU A 257 15.28 -0.71 8.26
C GLU A 257 16.51 0.03 8.81
N LEU A 258 17.68 -0.21 8.21
CA LEU A 258 18.95 0.42 8.62
C LEU A 258 19.28 1.69 7.83
N TYR A 259 18.46 2.06 6.86
CA TYR A 259 18.64 3.33 6.13
C TYR A 259 18.57 4.50 7.12
N PRO A 260 19.61 5.36 7.17
CA PRO A 260 19.72 6.37 8.23
C PRO A 260 18.84 7.62 8.00
N GLY A 261 18.26 7.78 6.81
CA GLY A 261 17.50 8.98 6.46
C GLY A 261 16.09 9.02 7.08
N ASN A 262 15.60 10.24 7.30
CA ASN A 262 14.28 10.55 7.86
C ASN A 262 13.37 11.23 6.79
N LEU A 263 13.41 10.74 5.56
CA LEU A 263 12.80 11.41 4.41
C LEU A 263 11.28 11.49 4.46
N LEU A 264 10.62 10.69 5.30
CA LEU A 264 9.16 10.59 5.39
C LEU A 264 8.61 11.00 6.77
N GLU A 265 9.40 11.67 7.61
CA GLU A 265 8.94 12.11 8.93
C GLU A 265 7.80 13.12 8.84
N GLU A 266 7.93 14.17 8.01
CA GLU A 266 6.87 15.15 7.78
C GLU A 266 5.62 14.52 7.17
N ALA A 267 5.82 13.56 6.27
CA ALA A 267 4.71 12.78 5.70
C ALA A 267 3.95 12.01 6.78
N ALA A 268 4.67 11.39 7.73
CA ALA A 268 4.06 10.67 8.84
C ALA A 268 3.25 11.60 9.75
N ASP A 269 3.76 12.81 10.07
CA ASP A 269 3.01 13.82 10.84
C ASP A 269 1.69 14.20 10.16
N ILE A 270 1.71 14.45 8.86
CA ILE A 270 0.51 14.78 8.07
C ILE A 270 -0.50 13.63 8.10
N ILE A 271 -0.02 12.38 7.91
CA ILE A 271 -0.86 11.19 7.89
C ILE A 271 -1.51 10.95 9.26
N GLU A 272 -0.73 11.00 10.35
CA GLU A 272 -1.26 10.83 11.70
C GLU A 272 -2.33 11.90 12.01
N ASN A 273 -2.08 13.16 11.66
CA ASN A 273 -3.05 14.23 11.85
C ASN A 273 -4.35 14.04 11.04
N LYS A 274 -4.26 13.48 9.84
CA LYS A 274 -5.44 13.21 8.99
C LYS A 274 -6.27 12.03 9.49
N LEU A 275 -5.62 10.98 10.00
CA LEU A 275 -6.29 9.76 10.44
C LEU A 275 -6.82 9.82 11.89
N ASN A 276 -6.41 10.82 12.67
CA ASN A 276 -6.86 11.01 14.05
C ASN A 276 -7.93 12.11 14.20
N LYS A 277 -8.37 12.70 13.08
CA LYS A 277 -9.52 13.62 13.03
C LYS A 277 -10.82 12.85 12.88
#